data_63ed0212b1744bf05de9e2018f525105
#
_entry.id   63ed0212b1744bf05de9e2018f525105
#
_cell.length_a   1.000
_cell.length_b   1.000
_cell.length_c   1.000
_cell.angle_alpha   90.00
_cell.angle_beta   90.00
_cell.angle_gamma   90.00
#
_symmetry.space_group_name_H-M   'P 1'
#
loop_
_entity.id
_entity.type
_entity.pdbx_description
1 polymer ?
#
loop_
_entity_poly.entity_id
_entity_poly.type
_entity_poly.pdbx_seq_one_letter_code
_entity_poly.pdbx_strand_id
1 'polypeptide(L)'
;MVAQPSRSKMSVEEYFALDRDSREKRYEFIDGRVYMLTGGTLIHARTIANLIRELGNALRNGSCSVYTSDARVRLSEKRYVYPAITVSCDPRDEDGNDILLYPRLVIEVLSKSTEAYDRGDKFDFYRSCPTIEEYVLVNTQRMAIEVYRREQHPFWRLSPFKVDDIVKLISIGVSLPIAAIYENVKLSEE
;
A
#
# COMPACT_ATOMS: atom_id res chain seq x y z
N MET A 1 -4.31 -9.24 -9.48
CA MET A 1 -5.29 -10.36 -9.30
C MET A 1 -4.94 -11.03 -7.99
N VAL A 2 -5.79 -10.98 -6.98
CA VAL A 2 -5.57 -11.77 -5.76
C VAL A 2 -5.86 -13.22 -6.13
N ALA A 3 -4.84 -14.09 -6.01
CA ALA A 3 -5.01 -15.51 -6.26
C ALA A 3 -6.00 -16.12 -5.25
N GLN A 4 -6.71 -17.18 -5.65
CA GLN A 4 -7.58 -17.87 -4.70
C GLN A 4 -6.75 -18.36 -3.50
N PRO A 5 -7.28 -18.23 -2.26
CA PRO A 5 -6.54 -18.65 -1.09
C PRO A 5 -6.28 -20.16 -1.11
N SER A 6 -5.18 -20.58 -0.52
CA SER A 6 -4.96 -22.00 -0.21
C SER A 6 -6.17 -22.55 0.57
N ARG A 7 -6.60 -23.77 0.24
CA ARG A 7 -7.76 -24.41 0.88
C ARG A 7 -7.52 -24.79 2.34
N SER A 8 -6.27 -24.96 2.76
CA SER A 8 -5.87 -25.26 4.15
C SER A 8 -5.45 -24.00 4.89
N LYS A 9 -5.80 -23.90 6.16
CA LYS A 9 -5.27 -22.87 7.04
C LYS A 9 -3.80 -23.19 7.32
N MET A 10 -2.98 -22.16 7.39
CA MET A 10 -1.54 -22.22 7.63
C MET A 10 -1.21 -21.44 8.90
N SER A 11 -0.21 -21.89 9.67
CA SER A 11 0.31 -21.10 10.79
C SER A 11 1.21 -19.95 10.28
N VAL A 12 1.55 -19.02 11.16
CA VAL A 12 2.47 -17.93 10.83
C VAL A 12 3.87 -18.46 10.52
N GLU A 13 4.32 -19.49 11.24
CA GLU A 13 5.62 -20.14 11.06
C GLU A 13 5.71 -20.84 9.69
N GLU A 14 4.65 -21.56 9.31
CA GLU A 14 4.54 -22.20 7.99
C GLU A 14 4.52 -21.16 6.86
N TYR A 15 3.81 -20.05 7.07
CA TYR A 15 3.82 -18.93 6.12
C TYR A 15 5.22 -18.34 5.95
N PHE A 16 5.95 -18.07 7.03
CA PHE A 16 7.31 -17.56 6.95
C PHE A 16 8.28 -18.54 6.28
N ALA A 17 8.10 -19.84 6.46
CA ALA A 17 8.87 -20.85 5.76
C ALA A 17 8.57 -20.80 4.25
N LEU A 18 7.29 -20.79 3.88
CA LEU A 18 6.85 -20.69 2.48
C LEU A 18 7.40 -19.43 1.79
N ASP A 19 7.32 -18.27 2.44
CA ASP A 19 7.73 -17.00 1.85
C ASP A 19 9.26 -16.90 1.69
N ARG A 20 10.04 -17.44 2.64
CA ARG A 20 11.51 -17.54 2.52
C ARG A 20 11.97 -18.46 1.40
N ASP A 21 11.28 -19.59 1.21
CA ASP A 21 11.64 -20.57 0.18
C ASP A 21 11.24 -20.10 -1.22
N SER A 22 10.34 -19.10 -1.31
CA SER A 22 9.81 -18.57 -2.56
C SER A 22 10.58 -17.36 -3.05
N ARG A 23 11.66 -17.56 -3.81
CA ARG A 23 12.48 -16.45 -4.36
C ARG A 23 11.77 -15.61 -5.43
N GLU A 24 10.79 -16.19 -6.12
CA GLU A 24 10.12 -15.57 -7.27
C GLU A 24 8.68 -15.14 -6.98
N LYS A 25 8.13 -15.52 -5.84
CA LYS A 25 6.71 -15.27 -5.49
C LYS A 25 6.63 -14.67 -4.11
N ARG A 26 5.68 -13.75 -3.93
CA ARG A 26 5.34 -13.19 -2.64
C ARG A 26 3.95 -13.61 -2.24
N TYR A 27 3.76 -13.75 -0.94
CA TYR A 27 2.51 -14.22 -0.39
C TYR A 27 2.07 -13.30 0.76
N GLU A 28 0.84 -12.82 0.70
CA GLU A 28 0.18 -12.20 1.84
C GLU A 28 -0.41 -13.30 2.73
N PHE A 29 -0.38 -13.07 4.04
CA PHE A 29 -0.99 -13.95 5.04
C PHE A 29 -2.09 -13.20 5.78
N ILE A 30 -3.31 -13.71 5.71
CA ILE A 30 -4.50 -13.08 6.28
C ILE A 30 -5.28 -14.14 7.07
N ASP A 31 -5.25 -14.04 8.40
CA ASP A 31 -6.04 -14.86 9.32
C ASP A 31 -5.95 -16.38 9.03
N GLY A 32 -4.74 -16.87 8.74
CA GLY A 32 -4.45 -18.26 8.45
C GLY A 32 -4.57 -18.64 6.97
N ARG A 33 -4.86 -17.71 6.08
CA ARG A 33 -4.92 -17.96 4.63
C ARG A 33 -3.78 -17.26 3.92
N VAL A 34 -3.25 -17.92 2.90
CA VAL A 34 -2.14 -17.41 2.08
C VAL A 34 -2.66 -17.04 0.71
N TYR A 35 -2.28 -15.85 0.25
CA TYR A 35 -2.66 -15.29 -1.05
C TYR A 35 -1.40 -14.97 -1.85
N MET A 36 -1.22 -15.62 -2.99
CA MET A 36 -0.10 -15.34 -3.88
C MET A 36 -0.31 -13.99 -4.58
N LEU A 37 0.69 -13.13 -4.54
CA LEU A 37 0.68 -11.89 -5.30
C LEU A 37 1.05 -12.14 -6.75
N THR A 38 0.33 -11.49 -7.65
CA THR A 38 0.59 -11.53 -9.10
C THR A 38 1.03 -10.16 -9.59
N GLY A 39 1.82 -10.11 -10.67
CA GLY A 39 2.27 -8.86 -11.26
C GLY A 39 1.12 -7.97 -11.75
N GLY A 40 1.37 -6.67 -11.80
CA GLY A 40 0.45 -5.65 -12.33
C GLY A 40 0.69 -5.33 -13.81
N THR A 41 -0.15 -4.46 -14.37
CA THR A 41 0.01 -3.91 -15.72
C THR A 41 1.14 -2.87 -15.77
N LEU A 42 1.57 -2.49 -16.99
CA LEU A 42 2.55 -1.40 -17.18
C LEU A 42 2.04 -0.05 -16.63
N ILE A 43 0.73 0.21 -16.73
CA ILE A 43 0.08 1.40 -16.13
C ILE A 43 0.27 1.38 -14.62
N HIS A 44 -0.04 0.25 -13.98
CA HIS A 44 0.13 0.06 -12.55
C HIS A 44 1.60 0.27 -12.12
N ALA A 45 2.54 -0.38 -12.81
CA ALA A 45 3.97 -0.25 -12.52
C ALA A 45 4.49 1.19 -12.72
N ARG A 46 4.06 1.89 -13.77
CA ARG A 46 4.43 3.29 -14.03
C ARG A 46 3.91 4.22 -12.94
N THR A 47 2.65 4.04 -12.52
CA THR A 47 2.04 4.83 -11.44
C THR A 47 2.79 4.65 -10.12
N ILE A 48 3.17 3.41 -9.77
CA ILE A 48 4.00 3.13 -8.58
C ILE A 48 5.36 3.82 -8.69
N ALA A 49 6.04 3.72 -9.84
CA ALA A 49 7.35 4.33 -10.04
C ALA A 49 7.31 5.86 -9.88
N ASN A 50 6.27 6.52 -10.41
CA ASN A 50 6.07 7.96 -10.22
C ASN A 50 5.84 8.31 -8.74
N LEU A 51 4.97 7.58 -8.05
CA LEU A 51 4.70 7.79 -6.62
C LEU A 51 5.97 7.62 -5.77
N ILE A 52 6.77 6.58 -6.01
CA ILE A 52 8.03 6.35 -5.29
C ILE A 52 9.01 7.51 -5.54
N ARG A 53 9.12 7.99 -6.79
CA ARG A 53 9.97 9.13 -7.14
C ARG A 53 9.53 10.40 -6.40
N GLU A 54 8.25 10.74 -6.46
CA GLU A 54 7.71 11.96 -5.86
C GLU A 54 7.81 11.92 -4.33
N LEU A 55 7.41 10.82 -3.71
CA LEU A 55 7.53 10.64 -2.25
C LEU A 55 9.00 10.63 -1.81
N GLY A 56 9.88 9.90 -2.52
CA GLY A 56 11.31 9.86 -2.21
C GLY A 56 11.98 11.22 -2.31
N ASN A 57 11.60 12.04 -3.29
CA ASN A 57 12.09 13.41 -3.42
C ASN A 57 11.57 14.30 -2.27
N ALA A 58 10.28 14.22 -1.95
CA ALA A 58 9.67 15.04 -0.91
C ALA A 58 10.18 14.70 0.50
N LEU A 59 10.50 13.43 0.77
CA LEU A 59 10.90 12.94 2.10
C LEU A 59 12.43 12.85 2.29
N ARG A 60 13.24 13.21 1.28
CA ARG A 60 14.71 13.01 1.25
C ARG A 60 15.45 13.49 2.50
N ASN A 61 15.02 14.59 3.09
CA ASN A 61 15.68 15.21 4.24
C ASN A 61 14.87 15.05 5.53
N GLY A 62 13.87 14.19 5.54
CA GLY A 62 13.01 13.92 6.69
C GLY A 62 13.37 12.62 7.40
N SER A 63 12.59 12.29 8.41
CA SER A 63 12.71 11.05 9.19
C SER A 63 11.84 9.91 8.64
N CYS A 64 11.21 10.09 7.48
CA CYS A 64 10.32 9.10 6.90
C CYS A 64 10.97 8.41 5.71
N SER A 65 10.86 7.10 5.65
CA SER A 65 11.37 6.26 4.57
C SER A 65 10.23 5.68 3.72
N VAL A 66 10.44 5.62 2.40
CA VAL A 66 9.50 5.07 1.42
C VAL A 66 9.91 3.67 1.06
N TYR A 67 9.00 2.71 1.18
CA TYR A 67 9.22 1.30 0.87
C TYR A 67 8.30 0.85 -0.28
N THR A 68 8.86 0.02 -1.14
CA THR A 68 8.14 -0.60 -2.27
C THR A 68 7.34 -1.82 -1.81
N SER A 69 6.62 -2.44 -2.74
CA SER A 69 5.92 -3.72 -2.52
C SER A 69 6.85 -4.90 -2.19
N ASP A 70 8.17 -4.66 -2.05
CA ASP A 70 9.13 -5.64 -1.57
C ASP A 70 9.19 -5.71 -0.04
N ALA A 71 8.72 -4.66 0.64
CA ALA A 71 8.68 -4.62 2.09
C ALA A 71 7.41 -5.28 2.62
N ARG A 72 7.58 -6.30 3.47
CA ARG A 72 6.47 -6.91 4.20
C ARG A 72 6.03 -6.00 5.34
N VAL A 73 4.73 -5.83 5.49
CA VAL A 73 4.11 -5.04 6.56
C VAL A 73 3.32 -5.97 7.47
N ARG A 74 3.56 -5.91 8.78
CA ARG A 74 2.76 -6.59 9.78
C ARG A 74 1.65 -5.65 10.27
N LEU A 75 0.41 -6.00 10.00
CA LEU A 75 -0.76 -5.27 10.49
C LEU A 75 -1.24 -5.80 11.86
N SER A 76 -1.02 -7.09 12.10
CA SER A 76 -1.30 -7.77 13.38
C SER A 76 -0.50 -9.07 13.46
N GLU A 77 -0.61 -9.81 14.58
CA GLU A 77 0.02 -11.13 14.75
C GLU A 77 -0.44 -12.16 13.69
N LYS A 78 -1.57 -11.92 13.01
CA LYS A 78 -2.16 -12.83 12.03
C LYS A 78 -2.33 -12.22 10.65
N ARG A 79 -1.73 -11.03 10.39
CA ARG A 79 -1.87 -10.35 9.08
C ARG A 79 -0.56 -9.74 8.64
N TYR A 80 -0.03 -10.26 7.54
CA TYR A 80 1.19 -9.82 6.87
C TYR A 80 0.87 -9.55 5.41
N VAL A 81 1.14 -8.34 4.94
CA VAL A 81 0.76 -7.84 3.60
C VAL A 81 1.94 -7.19 2.90
N TYR A 82 1.81 -6.99 1.59
CA TYR A 82 2.76 -6.28 0.74
C TYR A 82 2.04 -5.16 -0.01
N PRO A 83 1.83 -3.99 0.60
CA PRO A 83 1.19 -2.87 -0.08
C PRO A 83 2.02 -2.39 -1.26
N ALA A 84 1.40 -1.74 -2.24
CA ALA A 84 2.12 -1.17 -3.37
C ALA A 84 3.22 -0.20 -2.92
N ILE A 85 2.92 0.65 -1.92
CA ILE A 85 3.89 1.55 -1.28
C ILE A 85 3.52 1.68 0.21
N THR A 86 4.56 1.70 1.05
CA THR A 86 4.43 2.00 2.49
C THR A 86 5.38 3.12 2.86
N VAL A 87 4.94 4.04 3.71
CA VAL A 87 5.83 5.02 4.36
C VAL A 87 5.82 4.76 5.85
N SER A 88 7.01 4.61 6.41
CA SER A 88 7.24 4.61 7.86
C SER A 88 8.09 5.82 8.25
N CYS A 89 7.78 6.40 9.42
CA CYS A 89 8.56 7.49 10.02
C CYS A 89 9.06 7.07 11.42
N ASP A 90 9.01 5.78 11.72
CA ASP A 90 9.45 5.23 12.99
C ASP A 90 10.88 4.67 12.85
N PRO A 91 11.87 5.13 13.63
CA PRO A 91 13.24 4.67 13.50
C PRO A 91 13.42 3.18 13.78
N ARG A 92 12.48 2.55 14.48
CA ARG A 92 12.49 1.09 14.73
C ARG A 92 12.28 0.25 13.47
N ASP A 93 11.73 0.83 12.40
CA ASP A 93 11.60 0.16 11.09
C ASP A 93 12.88 0.24 10.25
N GLU A 94 13.88 1.03 10.67
CA GLU A 94 15.18 1.19 9.98
C GLU A 94 16.23 0.16 10.42
N ASP A 95 16.01 -0.56 11.51
CA ASP A 95 16.99 -1.42 12.18
C ASP A 95 17.24 -2.79 11.50
N GLY A 96 17.06 -2.88 10.18
CA GLY A 96 17.42 -4.08 9.41
C GLY A 96 16.48 -5.27 9.56
N ASN A 97 15.27 -5.05 10.03
CA ASN A 97 14.23 -6.07 10.06
C ASN A 97 13.61 -6.25 8.66
N ASP A 98 13.27 -7.48 8.29
CA ASP A 98 12.60 -7.79 7.03
C ASP A 98 11.10 -7.43 7.02
N ILE A 99 10.61 -6.80 8.09
CA ILE A 99 9.18 -6.56 8.32
C ILE A 99 8.98 -5.16 8.91
N LEU A 100 8.16 -4.34 8.26
CA LEU A 100 7.71 -3.06 8.79
C LEU A 100 6.64 -3.27 9.86
N LEU A 101 6.85 -2.71 11.04
CA LEU A 101 5.98 -2.85 12.20
C LEU A 101 5.17 -1.58 12.49
N TYR A 102 5.64 -0.43 11.99
CA TYR A 102 5.10 0.89 12.31
C TYR A 102 4.76 1.70 11.04
N PRO A 103 4.01 1.10 10.08
CA PRO A 103 3.60 1.82 8.88
C PRO A 103 2.75 3.03 9.26
N ARG A 104 3.03 4.21 8.69
CA ARG A 104 2.26 5.43 8.89
C ARG A 104 1.28 5.72 7.76
N LEU A 105 1.73 5.52 6.53
CA LEU A 105 0.92 5.70 5.34
C LEU A 105 1.05 4.48 4.44
N VAL A 106 -0.07 4.04 3.89
CA VAL A 106 -0.14 2.93 2.94
C VAL A 106 -0.83 3.40 1.67
N ILE A 107 -0.26 3.06 0.51
CA ILE A 107 -0.84 3.35 -0.80
C ILE A 107 -1.08 2.03 -1.54
N GLU A 108 -2.29 1.86 -2.07
CA GLU A 108 -2.61 0.83 -3.04
C GLU A 108 -2.92 1.45 -4.39
N VAL A 109 -2.38 0.86 -5.45
CA VAL A 109 -2.66 1.26 -6.83
C VAL A 109 -3.69 0.29 -7.39
N LEU A 110 -4.89 0.78 -7.63
CA LEU A 110 -6.05 -0.03 -7.99
C LEU A 110 -5.88 -0.71 -9.35
N SER A 111 -6.38 -1.93 -9.43
CA SER A 111 -6.60 -2.66 -10.69
C SER A 111 -8.05 -3.10 -10.77
N LYS A 112 -8.57 -3.33 -12.00
CA LYS A 112 -9.94 -3.83 -12.18
C LYS A 112 -10.28 -5.07 -11.35
N SER A 113 -9.28 -5.91 -11.09
CA SER A 113 -9.47 -7.18 -10.37
C SER A 113 -9.33 -7.07 -8.85
N THR A 114 -8.69 -6.02 -8.32
CA THR A 114 -8.44 -5.86 -6.88
C THR A 114 -9.21 -4.72 -6.25
N GLU A 115 -9.78 -3.80 -7.03
CA GLU A 115 -10.41 -2.58 -6.53
C GLU A 115 -11.45 -2.84 -5.44
N ALA A 116 -12.34 -3.81 -5.63
CA ALA A 116 -13.37 -4.12 -4.63
C ALA A 116 -12.75 -4.63 -3.31
N TYR A 117 -11.68 -5.42 -3.39
CA TYR A 117 -10.96 -5.92 -2.23
C TYR A 117 -10.18 -4.81 -1.51
N ASP A 118 -9.50 -3.95 -2.28
CA ASP A 118 -8.74 -2.81 -1.74
C ASP A 118 -9.64 -1.79 -1.05
N ARG A 119 -10.89 -1.58 -1.59
CA ARG A 119 -11.89 -0.68 -1.00
C ARG A 119 -12.62 -1.28 0.21
N GLY A 120 -12.67 -2.59 0.32
CA GLY A 120 -13.39 -3.32 1.36
C GLY A 120 -12.46 -3.94 2.40
N ASP A 121 -12.21 -5.24 2.30
CA ASP A 121 -11.50 -6.03 3.31
C ASP A 121 -10.11 -5.47 3.64
N LYS A 122 -9.33 -5.05 2.62
CA LYS A 122 -8.01 -4.47 2.85
C LYS A 122 -8.09 -3.16 3.64
N PHE A 123 -9.07 -2.30 3.35
CA PHE A 123 -9.28 -1.09 4.14
C PHE A 123 -9.58 -1.43 5.60
N ASP A 124 -10.41 -2.46 5.87
CA ASP A 124 -10.71 -2.91 7.23
C ASP A 124 -9.43 -3.39 7.96
N PHE A 125 -8.52 -4.05 7.25
CA PHE A 125 -7.24 -4.47 7.81
C PHE A 125 -6.35 -3.28 8.14
N TYR A 126 -6.20 -2.33 7.21
CA TYR A 126 -5.37 -1.15 7.41
C TYR A 126 -5.91 -0.23 8.52
N ARG A 127 -7.21 -0.01 8.57
CA ARG A 127 -7.80 0.82 9.63
C ARG A 127 -7.70 0.20 11.03
N SER A 128 -7.55 -1.13 11.12
CA SER A 128 -7.34 -1.83 12.39
C SER A 128 -5.90 -1.70 12.91
N CYS A 129 -4.93 -1.37 12.06
CA CYS A 129 -3.54 -1.13 12.44
C CYS A 129 -3.41 0.28 13.06
N PRO A 130 -3.02 0.41 14.34
CA PRO A 130 -3.08 1.69 15.05
C PRO A 130 -2.08 2.73 14.54
N THR A 131 -0.98 2.31 13.90
CA THR A 131 0.07 3.20 13.40
C THR A 131 -0.28 3.84 12.06
N ILE A 132 -1.21 3.23 11.27
CA ILE A 132 -1.61 3.76 9.99
C ILE A 132 -2.53 4.96 10.20
N GLU A 133 -2.08 6.12 9.76
CA GLU A 133 -2.79 7.39 9.81
C GLU A 133 -3.50 7.73 8.50
N GLU A 134 -2.95 7.28 7.35
CA GLU A 134 -3.56 7.48 6.03
C GLU A 134 -3.49 6.22 5.18
N TYR A 135 -4.58 5.96 4.47
CA TYR A 135 -4.71 4.94 3.43
C TYR A 135 -5.09 5.61 2.11
N VAL A 136 -4.32 5.37 1.07
CA VAL A 136 -4.45 6.03 -0.23
C VAL A 136 -4.79 5.02 -1.31
N LEU A 137 -5.81 5.30 -2.09
CA LEU A 137 -6.19 4.54 -3.27
C LEU A 137 -5.92 5.36 -4.53
N VAL A 138 -5.07 4.85 -5.42
CA VAL A 138 -4.72 5.49 -6.68
C VAL A 138 -5.36 4.73 -7.84
N ASN A 139 -6.25 5.39 -8.57
CA ASN A 139 -6.99 4.77 -9.66
C ASN A 139 -6.11 4.67 -10.93
N THR A 140 -6.15 3.54 -11.65
CA THR A 140 -5.39 3.34 -12.90
C THR A 140 -6.23 3.48 -14.16
N GLN A 141 -7.51 3.76 -14.04
CA GLN A 141 -8.41 3.95 -15.17
C GLN A 141 -8.69 5.43 -15.44
N ARG A 142 -8.55 6.27 -14.42
CA ARG A 142 -8.74 7.74 -14.51
C ARG A 142 -7.82 8.44 -13.50
N MET A 143 -7.53 9.71 -13.72
CA MET A 143 -6.80 10.55 -12.76
C MET A 143 -7.69 10.84 -11.54
N ALA A 144 -7.65 9.95 -10.59
CA ALA A 144 -8.41 10.08 -9.34
C ALA A 144 -7.65 9.40 -8.21
N ILE A 145 -7.57 10.06 -7.07
CA ILE A 145 -6.93 9.57 -5.85
C ILE A 145 -7.89 9.78 -4.69
N GLU A 146 -7.98 8.81 -3.82
CA GLU A 146 -8.77 8.87 -2.60
C GLU A 146 -7.85 8.70 -1.40
N VAL A 147 -7.93 9.64 -0.48
CA VAL A 147 -7.17 9.59 0.78
C VAL A 147 -8.14 9.40 1.92
N TYR A 148 -8.03 8.25 2.56
CA TYR A 148 -8.70 7.95 3.81
C TYR A 148 -7.76 8.33 4.94
N ARG A 149 -8.17 9.27 5.78
CA ARG A 149 -7.39 9.77 6.91
C ARG A 149 -8.04 9.40 8.23
N ARG A 150 -7.24 8.85 9.14
CA ARG A 150 -7.68 8.58 10.50
C ARG A 150 -7.97 9.89 11.23
N GLU A 151 -9.11 9.95 11.85
CA GLU A 151 -9.52 11.01 12.79
C GLU A 151 -9.63 10.46 14.22
N GLN A 152 -10.38 11.13 15.07
CA GLN A 152 -10.69 10.56 16.39
C GLN A 152 -11.43 9.23 16.22
N HIS A 153 -10.94 8.21 16.90
CA HIS A 153 -11.53 6.86 16.84
C HIS A 153 -13.05 6.89 17.07
N PRO A 154 -13.85 6.20 16.26
CA PRO A 154 -13.48 5.23 15.22
C PRO A 154 -13.46 5.80 13.78
N PHE A 155 -13.44 7.11 13.60
CA PHE A 155 -13.74 7.76 12.33
C PHE A 155 -12.53 7.84 11.38
N TRP A 156 -12.84 7.71 10.09
CA TRP A 156 -11.95 7.97 8.98
C TRP A 156 -12.63 8.92 8.00
N ARG A 157 -11.92 9.96 7.59
CA ARG A 157 -12.40 10.92 6.60
C ARG A 157 -11.88 10.55 5.23
N LEU A 158 -12.78 10.45 4.25
CA LEU A 158 -12.44 10.33 2.84
C LEU A 158 -12.30 11.72 2.20
N SER A 159 -11.18 11.93 1.51
CA SER A 159 -10.91 13.11 0.68
C SER A 159 -10.62 12.66 -0.75
N PRO A 160 -11.52 12.89 -1.72
CA PRO A 160 -11.28 12.59 -3.13
C PRO A 160 -10.50 13.73 -3.79
N PHE A 161 -9.57 13.37 -4.69
CA PHE A 161 -8.80 14.29 -5.53
C PHE A 161 -8.95 13.89 -6.99
N LYS A 162 -9.00 14.90 -7.88
CA LYS A 162 -9.20 14.77 -9.33
C LYS A 162 -8.10 15.50 -10.09
N VAL A 163 -8.21 15.51 -11.40
CA VAL A 163 -7.34 16.31 -12.30
C VAL A 163 -7.18 17.73 -11.76
N ASP A 164 -5.96 18.26 -11.82
CA ASP A 164 -5.53 19.59 -11.36
C ASP A 164 -5.49 19.79 -9.83
N ASP A 165 -5.90 18.80 -9.04
CA ASP A 165 -5.78 18.86 -7.58
C ASP A 165 -4.34 18.62 -7.10
N ILE A 166 -4.07 19.09 -5.88
CA ILE A 166 -2.87 18.75 -5.11
C ILE A 166 -3.27 17.77 -4.00
N VAL A 167 -2.77 16.56 -4.08
CA VAL A 167 -3.00 15.52 -3.08
C VAL A 167 -2.20 15.86 -1.81
N LYS A 168 -2.89 16.01 -0.69
CA LYS A 168 -2.29 16.33 0.60
C LYS A 168 -2.21 15.09 1.48
N LEU A 169 -0.99 14.61 1.74
CA LEU A 169 -0.67 13.50 2.64
C LEU A 169 -0.19 14.09 3.97
N ILE A 170 -1.15 14.39 4.84
CA ILE A 170 -0.91 15.17 6.06
C ILE A 170 -0.08 14.39 7.07
N SER A 171 -0.27 13.07 7.16
CA SER A 171 0.47 12.21 8.09
C SER A 171 1.99 12.27 7.92
N ILE A 172 2.44 12.59 6.71
CA ILE A 172 3.87 12.69 6.35
C ILE A 172 4.28 14.10 5.88
N GLY A 173 3.37 15.08 5.95
CA GLY A 173 3.64 16.48 5.59
C GLY A 173 3.93 16.72 4.10
N VAL A 174 3.46 15.86 3.20
CA VAL A 174 3.75 15.93 1.75
C VAL A 174 2.53 16.38 0.96
N SER A 175 2.77 17.18 -0.08
CA SER A 175 1.76 17.60 -1.05
C SER A 175 2.26 17.31 -2.46
N LEU A 176 1.50 16.55 -3.25
CA LEU A 176 1.87 16.13 -4.60
C LEU A 176 0.83 16.56 -5.62
N PRO A 177 1.21 17.24 -6.71
CA PRO A 177 0.30 17.45 -7.83
C PRO A 177 -0.15 16.11 -8.42
N ILE A 178 -1.44 15.94 -8.65
CA ILE A 178 -1.95 14.68 -9.23
C ILE A 178 -1.31 14.40 -10.60
N ALA A 179 -1.02 15.45 -11.39
CA ALA A 179 -0.35 15.35 -12.67
C ALA A 179 1.04 14.69 -12.59
N ALA A 180 1.80 14.91 -11.50
CA ALA A 180 3.10 14.28 -11.30
C ALA A 180 2.98 12.77 -11.06
N ILE A 181 1.93 12.34 -10.36
CA ILE A 181 1.65 10.93 -10.09
C ILE A 181 1.29 10.19 -11.39
N TYR A 182 0.57 10.85 -12.31
CA TYR A 182 0.15 10.27 -13.60
C TYR A 182 1.04 10.66 -14.77
N GLU A 183 2.24 11.19 -14.51
CA GLU A 183 3.18 11.59 -15.55
C GLU A 183 3.51 10.40 -16.48
N ASN A 184 3.29 10.59 -17.81
CA ASN A 184 3.48 9.54 -18.84
C ASN A 184 2.69 8.23 -18.59
N VAL A 185 1.62 8.28 -17.81
CA VAL A 185 0.67 7.17 -17.64
C VAL A 185 -0.40 7.31 -18.73
N LYS A 186 -0.46 6.34 -19.64
CA LYS A 186 -1.50 6.30 -20.68
C LYS A 186 -2.74 5.61 -20.12
N LEU A 187 -3.64 6.39 -19.54
CA LEU A 187 -4.96 5.91 -19.12
C LEU A 187 -5.78 5.54 -20.37
N SER A 188 -6.60 4.49 -20.28
CA SER A 188 -7.54 4.16 -21.37
C SER A 188 -8.55 5.29 -21.48
N GLU A 189 -8.70 5.89 -22.67
CA GLU A 189 -9.85 6.74 -22.96
C GLU A 189 -11.11 5.86 -22.87
N GLU A 190 -12.11 6.30 -22.09
CA GLU A 190 -13.44 5.68 -22.08
C GLU A 190 -14.20 5.99 -23.36
#